data_424897d12c718ca1ef3e47657c9a7176
#
_entry.id   424897d12c718ca1ef3e47657c9a7176
#
_cell.length_a   1.000
_cell.length_b   1.000
_cell.length_c   1.000
_cell.angle_alpha   90.00
_cell.angle_beta   90.00
_cell.angle_gamma   90.00
#
_symmetry.space_group_name_H-M   'P 1'
#
loop_
_entity.id
_entity.type
_entity.pdbx_description
1 polymer ?
#
loop_
_entity_poly.entity_id
_entity_poly.type
_entity_poly.pdbx_seq_one_letter_code
_entity_poly.pdbx_strand_id
1 'polypeptide(L)'
;MKGLEEIVNEYISTEETPDDAKEPNAKIDISRIDFDKLAAEFAKIKNKKLVINDINQLVAMRLAQMLKTNPGRIDYYKHYLEVIEKYNRSQDKAVIEQVFNELLQTAKDMTEEQKRYVREGFDSDEELTIYDMLFKESLTKEDIKKIKELSKELLKKLKSLLAEMDSPFDKDATVATIQNEIRDTLWAELPDDCMNDFEKYRQGIFDYLKAVYSAA
;
A
#
# COMPACT_ATOMS: atom_id res chain seq x y z
N MET A 1 16.93 -24.39 16.25
CA MET A 1 16.99 -22.90 16.19
C MET A 1 15.63 -22.48 15.71
N LYS A 2 14.90 -21.71 16.49
CA LYS A 2 13.59 -21.20 16.08
C LYS A 2 13.78 -20.23 14.89
N GLY A 3 13.07 -20.47 13.80
CA GLY A 3 13.01 -19.54 12.66
C GLY A 3 12.10 -18.34 12.98
N LEU A 4 12.06 -17.31 12.13
CA LEU A 4 11.19 -16.16 12.35
C LEU A 4 9.72 -16.58 12.41
N GLU A 5 9.29 -17.57 11.63
CA GLU A 5 7.94 -18.12 11.70
C GLU A 5 7.56 -18.60 13.11
N GLU A 6 8.49 -19.26 13.81
CA GLU A 6 8.28 -19.67 15.20
C GLU A 6 8.27 -18.47 16.15
N ILE A 7 9.15 -17.47 15.92
CA ILE A 7 9.21 -16.25 16.72
C ILE A 7 7.96 -15.39 16.47
N VAL A 8 7.57 -15.21 15.22
CA VAL A 8 6.37 -14.41 14.85
C VAL A 8 5.09 -15.09 15.35
N ASN A 9 4.99 -16.42 15.24
CA ASN A 9 3.83 -17.16 15.76
C ASN A 9 3.75 -17.14 17.30
N GLU A 10 4.87 -17.00 18.01
CA GLU A 10 4.89 -16.86 19.48
C GLU A 10 4.45 -15.46 19.95
N TYR A 11 4.53 -14.44 19.06
CA TYR A 11 4.20 -13.03 19.35
C TYR A 11 2.95 -12.50 18.60
N ILE A 12 2.32 -13.32 17.79
CA ILE A 12 0.96 -13.04 17.29
C ILE A 12 0.03 -13.22 18.48
N SER A 13 -0.64 -12.15 18.90
CA SER A 13 -1.66 -12.24 19.95
C SER A 13 -2.76 -13.20 19.49
N THR A 14 -2.83 -14.35 20.14
CA THR A 14 -3.88 -15.35 19.95
C THR A 14 -5.20 -14.82 20.50
N GLU A 15 -5.95 -14.09 19.69
CA GLU A 15 -7.40 -14.14 19.77
C GLU A 15 -7.82 -15.24 18.80
N GLU A 16 -8.18 -16.38 19.37
CA GLU A 16 -8.61 -17.55 18.66
C GLU A 16 -9.87 -17.25 17.84
N THR A 17 -9.77 -17.31 16.52
CA THR A 17 -10.89 -17.74 15.69
C THR A 17 -10.56 -19.15 15.22
N PRO A 18 -11.38 -20.16 15.59
CA PRO A 18 -11.15 -21.52 15.14
C PRO A 18 -11.59 -21.60 13.68
N ASP A 19 -10.72 -22.00 12.80
CA ASP A 19 -10.99 -22.78 11.58
C ASP A 19 -10.17 -22.47 10.31
N ASP A 20 -9.03 -21.77 10.36
CA ASP A 20 -8.23 -21.56 9.14
C ASP A 20 -6.74 -21.98 9.25
N ALA A 21 -6.45 -22.91 10.12
CA ALA A 21 -5.09 -23.42 10.30
C ALA A 21 -4.82 -24.65 9.43
N LYS A 22 -4.59 -24.49 8.12
CA LYS A 22 -3.91 -25.53 7.29
C LYS A 22 -3.59 -25.08 5.85
N GLU A 23 -3.06 -23.88 5.64
CA GLU A 23 -2.37 -23.58 4.37
C GLU A 23 -0.92 -23.15 4.63
N PRO A 24 0.07 -23.73 3.94
CA PRO A 24 1.49 -23.37 4.12
C PRO A 24 1.88 -21.97 3.60
N ASN A 25 0.91 -21.14 3.26
CA ASN A 25 1.00 -19.74 2.88
C ASN A 25 0.07 -18.85 3.71
N ALA A 26 -0.11 -19.13 4.99
CA ALA A 26 -0.81 -18.20 5.89
C ALA A 26 -0.14 -16.82 5.76
N LYS A 27 -0.86 -15.87 5.18
CA LYS A 27 -0.39 -14.48 5.03
C LYS A 27 -0.11 -13.94 6.42
N ILE A 28 1.18 -13.84 6.79
CA ILE A 28 1.57 -13.24 8.06
C ILE A 28 1.08 -11.79 8.03
N ASP A 29 0.12 -11.48 8.89
CA ASP A 29 -0.41 -10.13 9.03
C ASP A 29 0.54 -9.30 9.87
N ILE A 30 1.34 -8.46 9.19
CA ILE A 30 2.33 -7.58 9.82
C ILE A 30 1.68 -6.67 10.88
N SER A 31 0.39 -6.33 10.74
CA SER A 31 -0.32 -5.46 11.69
C SER A 31 -0.47 -6.09 13.08
N ARG A 32 -0.30 -7.41 13.18
CA ARG A 32 -0.40 -8.19 14.44
C ARG A 32 0.94 -8.39 15.12
N ILE A 33 2.06 -7.97 14.53
CA ILE A 33 3.39 -8.14 15.10
C ILE A 33 3.61 -7.10 16.20
N ASP A 34 4.00 -7.55 17.38
CA ASP A 34 4.52 -6.70 18.45
C ASP A 34 5.98 -6.33 18.16
N PHE A 35 6.16 -5.23 17.42
CA PHE A 35 7.46 -4.75 16.98
C PHE A 35 8.41 -4.43 18.14
N ASP A 36 7.90 -4.03 19.30
CA ASP A 36 8.73 -3.67 20.44
C ASP A 36 9.28 -4.92 21.12
N LYS A 37 8.47 -5.98 21.23
CA LYS A 37 8.94 -7.29 21.68
C LYS A 37 9.95 -7.88 20.69
N LEU A 38 9.68 -7.81 19.38
CA LEU A 38 10.58 -8.30 18.34
C LEU A 38 11.95 -7.60 18.42
N ALA A 39 11.96 -6.28 18.62
CA ALA A 39 13.21 -5.52 18.81
C ALA A 39 13.99 -5.96 20.06
N ALA A 40 13.29 -6.20 21.19
CA ALA A 40 13.91 -6.66 22.42
C ALA A 40 14.51 -8.07 22.28
N GLU A 41 13.84 -8.97 21.56
CA GLU A 41 14.34 -10.32 21.32
C GLU A 41 15.49 -10.34 20.31
N PHE A 42 15.48 -9.49 19.30
CA PHE A 42 16.57 -9.37 18.32
C PHE A 42 17.93 -9.12 19.00
N ALA A 43 17.95 -8.30 20.07
CA ALA A 43 19.17 -8.04 20.83
C ALA A 43 19.80 -9.31 21.42
N LYS A 44 18.99 -10.34 21.71
CA LYS A 44 19.41 -11.62 22.33
C LYS A 44 19.77 -12.69 21.31
N ILE A 45 19.39 -12.51 20.02
CA ILE A 45 19.58 -13.52 18.99
C ILE A 45 21.03 -13.58 18.51
N LYS A 46 21.59 -14.80 18.43
CA LYS A 46 22.96 -15.02 17.96
C LYS A 46 23.12 -14.89 16.45
N ASN A 47 22.13 -15.33 15.68
CA ASN A 47 22.17 -15.30 14.22
C ASN A 47 21.28 -14.17 13.66
N LYS A 48 21.74 -12.94 13.84
CA LYS A 48 21.01 -11.73 13.42
C LYS A 48 20.71 -11.67 11.91
N LYS A 49 21.60 -12.24 11.08
CA LYS A 49 21.41 -12.25 9.62
C LYS A 49 20.18 -13.04 9.18
N LEU A 50 19.86 -14.15 9.85
CA LEU A 50 18.67 -14.93 9.52
C LEU A 50 17.39 -14.12 9.75
N VAL A 51 17.29 -13.47 10.92
CA VAL A 51 16.12 -12.66 11.28
C VAL A 51 15.95 -11.47 10.33
N ILE A 52 17.06 -10.83 9.92
CA ILE A 52 17.02 -9.74 8.94
C ILE A 52 16.48 -10.23 7.59
N ASN A 53 16.93 -11.40 7.11
CA ASN A 53 16.44 -11.95 5.86
C ASN A 53 14.94 -12.22 5.91
N ASP A 54 14.45 -12.76 7.01
CA ASP A 54 13.03 -13.07 7.19
C ASP A 54 12.18 -11.78 7.23
N ILE A 55 12.61 -10.76 8.01
CA ILE A 55 11.94 -9.44 8.04
C ILE A 55 12.01 -8.77 6.66
N ASN A 56 13.14 -8.86 5.98
CA ASN A 56 13.32 -8.34 4.63
C ASN A 56 12.30 -8.93 3.66
N GLN A 57 12.08 -10.25 3.70
CA GLN A 57 11.08 -10.91 2.86
C GLN A 57 9.66 -10.41 3.17
N LEU A 58 9.30 -10.28 4.45
CA LEU A 58 8.00 -9.76 4.87
C LEU A 58 7.77 -8.33 4.39
N VAL A 59 8.76 -7.44 4.57
CA VAL A 59 8.67 -6.04 4.13
C VAL A 59 8.56 -5.97 2.61
N ALA A 60 9.37 -6.74 1.87
CA ALA A 60 9.32 -6.78 0.40
C ALA A 60 7.96 -7.25 -0.13
N MET A 61 7.42 -8.33 0.41
CA MET A 61 6.10 -8.86 0.02
C MET A 61 5.00 -7.83 0.29
N ARG A 62 5.05 -7.17 1.45
CA ARG A 62 4.06 -6.17 1.84
C ARG A 62 4.13 -4.93 0.97
N LEU A 63 5.34 -4.42 0.68
CA LEU A 63 5.55 -3.31 -0.25
C LEU A 63 4.99 -3.62 -1.64
N ALA A 64 5.26 -4.82 -2.17
CA ALA A 64 4.72 -5.23 -3.46
C ALA A 64 3.18 -5.21 -3.46
N GLN A 65 2.53 -5.62 -2.37
CA GLN A 65 1.09 -5.56 -2.22
C GLN A 65 0.58 -4.12 -2.11
N MET A 66 1.24 -3.28 -1.29
CA MET A 66 0.88 -1.86 -1.12
C MET A 66 0.98 -1.07 -2.42
N LEU A 67 2.01 -1.32 -3.24
CA LEU A 67 2.20 -0.66 -4.53
C LEU A 67 1.15 -1.09 -5.58
N LYS A 68 0.63 -2.31 -5.49
CA LYS A 68 -0.49 -2.75 -6.34
C LYS A 68 -1.77 -1.98 -6.02
N THR A 69 -2.03 -1.72 -4.75
CA THR A 69 -3.24 -1.01 -4.30
C THR A 69 -3.10 0.50 -4.39
N ASN A 70 -1.91 1.05 -4.16
CA ASN A 70 -1.66 2.50 -4.27
C ASN A 70 -0.25 2.76 -4.83
N PRO A 71 -0.10 3.05 -6.14
CA PRO A 71 1.18 3.37 -6.77
C PRO A 71 1.87 4.62 -6.18
N GLY A 72 1.13 5.53 -5.55
CA GLY A 72 1.68 6.72 -4.89
C GLY A 72 2.61 6.41 -3.72
N ARG A 73 2.57 5.16 -3.21
CA ARG A 73 3.42 4.69 -2.11
C ARG A 73 4.84 4.29 -2.54
N ILE A 74 5.27 4.70 -3.73
CA ILE A 74 6.59 4.36 -4.29
C ILE A 74 7.78 4.78 -3.41
N ASP A 75 7.62 5.82 -2.58
CA ASP A 75 8.68 6.31 -1.73
C ASP A 75 9.03 5.34 -0.59
N TYR A 76 8.08 4.55 -0.10
CA TYR A 76 8.35 3.43 0.81
C TYR A 76 9.28 2.39 0.16
N TYR A 77 9.07 2.11 -1.12
CA TYR A 77 9.92 1.16 -1.85
C TYR A 77 11.33 1.71 -2.10
N LYS A 78 11.46 3.00 -2.43
CA LYS A 78 12.77 3.63 -2.57
C LYS A 78 13.56 3.58 -1.26
N HIS A 79 12.91 3.96 -0.16
CA HIS A 79 13.53 3.87 1.17
C HIS A 79 13.96 2.44 1.51
N TYR A 80 13.10 1.46 1.27
CA TYR A 80 13.44 0.05 1.46
C TYR A 80 14.68 -0.38 0.67
N LEU A 81 14.79 0.04 -0.61
CA LEU A 81 15.97 -0.29 -1.43
C LEU A 81 17.26 0.31 -0.85
N GLU A 82 17.22 1.52 -0.33
CA GLU A 82 18.37 2.16 0.34
C GLU A 82 18.81 1.36 1.58
N VAL A 83 17.85 0.90 2.37
CA VAL A 83 18.13 0.07 3.56
C VAL A 83 18.80 -1.25 3.18
N ILE A 84 18.29 -1.93 2.14
CA ILE A 84 18.86 -3.19 1.65
C ILE A 84 20.25 -2.97 1.03
N GLU A 85 20.48 -1.87 0.35
CA GLU A 85 21.80 -1.54 -0.18
C GLU A 85 22.84 -1.35 0.93
N LYS A 86 22.49 -0.67 2.04
CA LYS A 86 23.34 -0.57 3.25
C LYS A 86 23.69 -1.95 3.80
N TYR A 87 22.71 -2.84 3.90
CA TYR A 87 22.92 -4.21 4.36
C TYR A 87 23.90 -5.00 3.49
N ASN A 88 23.74 -4.90 2.17
CA ASN A 88 24.58 -5.64 1.22
C ASN A 88 26.03 -5.14 1.17
N ARG A 89 26.25 -3.87 1.50
CA ARG A 89 27.59 -3.25 1.47
C ARG A 89 28.42 -3.50 2.72
N SER A 90 27.81 -3.89 3.84
CA SER A 90 28.53 -4.02 5.11
C SER A 90 28.23 -5.32 5.83
N GLN A 91 29.27 -5.85 6.49
CA GLN A 91 29.16 -6.98 7.42
C GLN A 91 29.37 -6.54 8.87
N ASP A 92 29.49 -5.24 9.12
CA ASP A 92 29.67 -4.69 10.47
C ASP A 92 28.41 -4.95 11.31
N LYS A 93 28.63 -5.38 12.56
CA LYS A 93 27.56 -5.67 13.51
C LYS A 93 26.68 -4.44 13.79
N ALA A 94 27.29 -3.25 13.86
CA ALA A 94 26.57 -2.01 14.09
C ALA A 94 25.63 -1.69 12.91
N VAL A 95 26.09 -1.90 11.67
CA VAL A 95 25.26 -1.71 10.47
C VAL A 95 24.13 -2.73 10.41
N ILE A 96 24.37 -3.99 10.81
CA ILE A 96 23.35 -5.03 10.89
C ILE A 96 22.23 -4.64 11.87
N GLU A 97 22.59 -4.08 13.03
CA GLU A 97 21.60 -3.60 14.01
C GLU A 97 20.84 -2.38 13.52
N GLN A 98 21.50 -1.47 12.84
CA GLN A 98 20.85 -0.31 12.22
C GLN A 98 19.85 -0.73 11.15
N VAL A 99 20.24 -1.60 10.22
CA VAL A 99 19.37 -2.12 9.16
C VAL A 99 18.14 -2.83 9.74
N PHE A 100 18.31 -3.62 10.78
CA PHE A 100 17.19 -4.25 11.46
C PHE A 100 16.19 -3.22 11.98
N ASN A 101 16.66 -2.18 12.66
CA ASN A 101 15.79 -1.12 13.18
C ASN A 101 15.11 -0.33 12.06
N GLU A 102 15.81 -0.04 10.97
CA GLU A 102 15.25 0.63 9.79
C GLU A 102 14.15 -0.23 9.12
N LEU A 103 14.35 -1.55 8.99
CA LEU A 103 13.33 -2.47 8.45
C LEU A 103 12.11 -2.57 9.38
N LEU A 104 12.32 -2.64 10.70
CA LEU A 104 11.22 -2.61 11.68
C LEU A 104 10.42 -1.32 11.59
N GLN A 105 11.11 -0.17 11.50
CA GLN A 105 10.44 1.12 11.38
C GLN A 105 9.63 1.18 10.07
N THR A 106 10.21 0.75 8.96
CA THR A 106 9.49 0.64 7.68
C THR A 106 8.22 -0.20 7.82
N ALA A 107 8.28 -1.34 8.50
CA ALA A 107 7.12 -2.20 8.72
C ALA A 107 6.03 -1.53 9.59
N LYS A 108 6.43 -0.77 10.64
CA LYS A 108 5.51 0.04 11.45
C LYS A 108 4.82 1.12 10.62
N ASP A 109 5.61 1.88 9.86
CA ASP A 109 5.11 2.96 9.01
C ASP A 109 4.13 2.45 7.94
N MET A 110 4.42 1.28 7.35
CA MET A 110 3.52 0.61 6.41
C MET A 110 2.18 0.21 7.07
N THR A 111 2.21 -0.23 8.32
CA THR A 111 1.00 -0.58 9.07
C THR A 111 0.15 0.67 9.35
N GLU A 112 0.77 1.79 9.71
CA GLU A 112 0.07 3.06 9.91
C GLU A 112 -0.47 3.63 8.59
N GLU A 113 0.29 3.51 7.50
CA GLU A 113 -0.13 3.93 6.17
C GLU A 113 -1.38 3.16 5.69
N GLN A 114 -1.51 1.88 6.02
CA GLN A 114 -2.70 1.11 5.69
C GLN A 114 -3.98 1.60 6.37
N LYS A 115 -3.86 2.25 7.54
CA LYS A 115 -4.98 2.86 8.27
C LYS A 115 -5.21 4.31 7.87
N ARG A 116 -4.38 4.86 6.97
CA ARG A 116 -4.44 6.28 6.60
C ARG A 116 -5.78 6.66 6.00
N TYR A 117 -6.41 5.78 5.20
CA TYR A 117 -7.71 6.08 4.60
C TYR A 117 -8.78 6.41 5.66
N VAL A 118 -8.84 5.69 6.78
CA VAL A 118 -9.77 5.97 7.88
C VAL A 118 -9.47 7.33 8.52
N ARG A 119 -8.18 7.60 8.78
CA ARG A 119 -7.73 8.86 9.40
C ARG A 119 -8.00 10.07 8.51
N GLU A 120 -7.89 9.91 7.19
CA GLU A 120 -8.19 10.93 6.19
C GLU A 120 -9.70 11.05 5.89
N GLY A 121 -10.54 10.19 6.46
CA GLY A 121 -12.00 10.24 6.32
C GLY A 121 -12.52 9.60 5.03
N PHE A 122 -11.79 8.62 4.48
CA PHE A 122 -12.23 7.79 3.38
C PHE A 122 -12.83 6.48 3.89
N ASP A 123 -13.67 5.86 3.09
CA ASP A 123 -14.31 4.59 3.41
C ASP A 123 -13.45 3.41 2.93
N SER A 124 -12.52 3.64 2.01
CA SER A 124 -11.65 2.61 1.45
C SER A 124 -10.26 3.16 1.05
N ASP A 125 -9.27 2.25 0.97
CA ASP A 125 -7.93 2.56 0.45
C ASP A 125 -7.95 2.94 -1.04
N GLU A 126 -8.94 2.48 -1.79
CA GLU A 126 -9.12 2.84 -3.20
C GLU A 126 -9.53 4.32 -3.38
N GLU A 127 -10.39 4.84 -2.50
CA GLU A 127 -10.73 6.26 -2.49
C GLU A 127 -9.52 7.12 -2.16
N LEU A 128 -8.74 6.69 -1.15
CA LEU A 128 -7.48 7.34 -0.80
C LEU A 128 -6.49 7.30 -1.98
N THR A 129 -6.44 6.20 -2.74
CA THR A 129 -5.55 6.09 -3.91
C THR A 129 -5.88 7.12 -4.99
N ILE A 130 -7.15 7.31 -5.31
CA ILE A 130 -7.57 8.34 -6.26
C ILE A 130 -7.24 9.73 -5.72
N TYR A 131 -7.50 9.98 -4.44
CA TYR A 131 -7.16 11.24 -3.79
C TYR A 131 -5.64 11.53 -3.86
N ASP A 132 -4.80 10.55 -3.55
CA ASP A 132 -3.34 10.69 -3.62
C ASP A 132 -2.84 11.03 -5.03
N MET A 133 -3.50 10.51 -6.07
CA MET A 133 -3.19 10.86 -7.46
C MET A 133 -3.51 12.32 -7.78
N LEU A 134 -4.58 12.87 -7.21
CA LEU A 134 -5.05 14.24 -7.45
C LEU A 134 -4.37 15.26 -6.55
N PHE A 135 -3.83 14.84 -5.41
CA PHE A 135 -3.30 15.73 -4.38
C PHE A 135 -2.01 16.43 -4.83
N LYS A 136 -1.91 17.71 -4.47
CA LYS A 136 -0.71 18.55 -4.58
C LYS A 136 -0.55 19.37 -3.30
N GLU A 137 0.68 19.59 -2.87
CA GLU A 137 0.99 20.40 -1.68
C GLU A 137 0.55 21.88 -1.82
N SER A 138 0.41 22.37 -3.07
CA SER A 138 0.00 23.75 -3.37
C SER A 138 -1.50 24.01 -3.22
N LEU A 139 -2.31 22.98 -3.02
CA LEU A 139 -3.78 23.11 -2.97
C LEU A 139 -4.24 23.83 -1.71
N THR A 140 -5.29 24.64 -1.86
CA THR A 140 -5.98 25.26 -0.74
C THR A 140 -6.76 24.21 0.08
N LYS A 141 -7.14 24.54 1.30
CA LYS A 141 -7.98 23.66 2.12
C LYS A 141 -9.33 23.35 1.48
N GLU A 142 -9.88 24.29 0.72
CA GLU A 142 -11.14 24.14 -0.02
C GLU A 142 -10.96 23.16 -1.20
N ASP A 143 -9.86 23.28 -1.94
CA ASP A 143 -9.53 22.35 -3.03
C ASP A 143 -9.25 20.95 -2.53
N ILE A 144 -8.53 20.81 -1.39
CA ILE A 144 -8.32 19.51 -0.73
C ILE A 144 -9.66 18.85 -0.39
N LYS A 145 -10.62 19.64 0.13
CA LYS A 145 -11.96 19.10 0.41
C LYS A 145 -12.68 18.67 -0.87
N LYS A 146 -12.61 19.47 -1.94
CA LYS A 146 -13.20 19.13 -3.24
C LYS A 146 -12.62 17.84 -3.81
N ILE A 147 -11.29 17.69 -3.84
CA ILE A 147 -10.69 16.46 -4.38
C ILE A 147 -10.97 15.23 -3.50
N LYS A 148 -11.20 15.39 -2.19
CA LYS A 148 -11.66 14.28 -1.34
C LYS A 148 -13.06 13.82 -1.72
N GLU A 149 -13.99 14.74 -1.92
CA GLU A 149 -15.36 14.45 -2.34
C GLU A 149 -15.37 13.87 -3.77
N LEU A 150 -14.62 14.48 -4.69
CA LEU A 150 -14.43 13.99 -6.05
C LEU A 150 -13.90 12.55 -6.09
N SER A 151 -12.91 12.21 -5.27
CA SER A 151 -12.33 10.86 -5.23
C SER A 151 -13.35 9.81 -4.82
N LYS A 152 -14.20 10.11 -3.84
CA LYS A 152 -15.29 9.23 -3.39
C LYS A 152 -16.35 9.05 -4.48
N GLU A 153 -16.81 10.15 -5.05
CA GLU A 153 -17.85 10.15 -6.07
C GLU A 153 -17.38 9.45 -7.35
N LEU A 154 -16.18 9.77 -7.83
CA LEU A 154 -15.60 9.15 -9.01
C LEU A 154 -15.46 7.63 -8.83
N LEU A 155 -14.89 7.15 -7.71
CA LEU A 155 -14.78 5.72 -7.46
C LEU A 155 -16.14 5.05 -7.41
N LYS A 156 -17.13 5.65 -6.77
CA LYS A 156 -18.49 5.13 -6.70
C LYS A 156 -19.12 4.97 -8.09
N LYS A 157 -19.01 5.99 -8.93
CA LYS A 157 -19.49 5.95 -10.34
C LYS A 157 -18.80 4.84 -11.12
N LEU A 158 -17.46 4.76 -11.01
CA LEU A 158 -16.66 3.77 -11.72
C LEU A 158 -16.97 2.34 -11.26
N LYS A 159 -17.12 2.09 -9.97
CA LYS A 159 -17.53 0.77 -9.46
C LYS A 159 -18.92 0.35 -9.97
N SER A 160 -19.87 1.28 -9.99
CA SER A 160 -21.20 1.01 -10.55
C SER A 160 -21.13 0.67 -12.03
N LEU A 161 -20.33 1.43 -12.78
CA LEU A 161 -20.14 1.20 -14.21
C LEU A 161 -19.46 -0.14 -14.50
N LEU A 162 -18.40 -0.48 -13.76
CA LEU A 162 -17.67 -1.74 -13.91
C LEU A 162 -18.54 -2.96 -13.56
N ALA A 163 -19.43 -2.84 -12.58
CA ALA A 163 -20.34 -3.92 -12.18
C ALA A 163 -21.38 -4.27 -13.26
N GLU A 164 -21.66 -3.37 -14.18
CA GLU A 164 -22.58 -3.57 -15.31
C GLU A 164 -21.90 -4.14 -16.57
N MET A 165 -20.56 -4.28 -16.55
CA MET A 165 -19.78 -4.68 -17.72
C MET A 165 -19.16 -6.05 -17.57
N ASP A 166 -19.34 -6.90 -18.59
CA ASP A 166 -18.56 -8.13 -18.75
C ASP A 166 -17.21 -7.81 -19.41
N SER A 167 -16.11 -8.17 -18.75
CA SER A 167 -14.74 -7.94 -19.24
C SER A 167 -14.50 -6.48 -19.62
N PRO A 168 -14.56 -5.54 -18.65
CA PRO A 168 -14.62 -4.10 -18.92
C PRO A 168 -13.38 -3.55 -19.64
N PHE A 169 -12.24 -4.24 -19.57
CA PHE A 169 -10.97 -3.78 -20.15
C PHE A 169 -10.56 -4.52 -21.44
N ASP A 170 -11.38 -5.48 -21.91
CA ASP A 170 -11.05 -6.30 -23.09
C ASP A 170 -11.65 -5.75 -24.39
N LYS A 171 -12.65 -4.87 -24.31
CA LYS A 171 -13.37 -4.32 -25.46
C LYS A 171 -13.15 -2.82 -25.57
N ASP A 172 -12.81 -2.33 -26.75
CA ASP A 172 -12.58 -0.91 -27.00
C ASP A 172 -13.77 -0.02 -26.59
N ALA A 173 -15.01 -0.50 -26.78
CA ALA A 173 -16.21 0.24 -26.43
C ALA A 173 -16.36 0.44 -24.92
N THR A 174 -16.12 -0.60 -24.10
CA THR A 174 -16.17 -0.52 -22.63
C THR A 174 -15.02 0.31 -22.08
N VAL A 175 -13.82 0.15 -22.63
CA VAL A 175 -12.65 0.99 -22.32
C VAL A 175 -12.96 2.47 -22.59
N ALA A 176 -13.51 2.80 -23.76
CA ALA A 176 -13.89 4.16 -24.08
C ALA A 176 -14.95 4.73 -23.13
N THR A 177 -15.91 3.91 -22.70
CA THR A 177 -16.94 4.32 -21.74
C THR A 177 -16.32 4.65 -20.37
N ILE A 178 -15.41 3.82 -19.86
CA ILE A 178 -14.69 4.07 -18.61
C ILE A 178 -13.85 5.35 -18.70
N GLN A 179 -13.11 5.51 -19.78
CA GLN A 179 -12.28 6.70 -20.01
C GLN A 179 -13.11 7.99 -20.11
N ASN A 180 -14.30 7.92 -20.72
CA ASN A 180 -15.21 9.05 -20.81
C ASN A 180 -15.77 9.41 -19.43
N GLU A 181 -16.19 8.44 -18.62
CA GLU A 181 -16.68 8.69 -17.26
C GLU A 181 -15.62 9.38 -16.39
N ILE A 182 -14.36 8.90 -16.45
CA ILE A 182 -13.23 9.53 -15.75
C ILE A 182 -13.05 10.97 -16.24
N ARG A 183 -12.99 11.16 -17.57
CA ARG A 183 -12.81 12.48 -18.17
C ARG A 183 -13.90 13.45 -17.75
N ASP A 184 -15.16 13.06 -17.89
CA ASP A 184 -16.30 13.95 -17.71
C ASP A 184 -16.46 14.32 -16.22
N THR A 185 -16.22 13.37 -15.31
CA THR A 185 -16.25 13.64 -13.87
C THR A 185 -15.09 14.55 -13.44
N LEU A 186 -13.87 14.29 -13.92
CA LEU A 186 -12.74 15.17 -13.62
C LEU A 186 -12.95 16.58 -14.22
N TRP A 187 -13.45 16.68 -15.45
CA TRP A 187 -13.68 17.97 -16.09
C TRP A 187 -14.69 18.84 -15.34
N ALA A 188 -15.70 18.22 -14.75
CA ALA A 188 -16.76 18.93 -14.04
C ALA A 188 -16.35 19.41 -12.65
N GLU A 189 -15.45 18.69 -11.96
CA GLU A 189 -15.27 18.87 -10.51
C GLU A 189 -13.81 19.10 -10.07
N LEU A 190 -12.83 18.94 -10.99
CA LEU A 190 -11.43 19.12 -10.65
C LEU A 190 -11.14 20.62 -10.40
N PRO A 191 -10.42 20.97 -9.31
CA PRO A 191 -9.99 22.36 -9.07
C PRO A 191 -9.12 22.90 -10.21
N ASP A 192 -9.21 24.22 -10.48
CA ASP A 192 -8.46 24.88 -11.56
C ASP A 192 -6.94 24.65 -11.47
N ASP A 193 -6.39 24.66 -10.24
CA ASP A 193 -4.96 24.41 -9.99
C ASP A 193 -4.50 23.00 -10.37
N CYS A 194 -5.43 22.08 -10.52
CA CYS A 194 -5.18 20.70 -10.94
C CYS A 194 -5.32 20.49 -12.47
N MET A 195 -5.95 21.43 -13.19
CA MET A 195 -6.27 21.26 -14.63
C MET A 195 -5.02 21.10 -15.52
N ASN A 196 -3.88 21.64 -15.13
CA ASN A 196 -2.63 21.48 -15.88
C ASN A 196 -2.16 20.02 -15.97
N ASP A 197 -2.55 19.19 -15.01
CA ASP A 197 -2.19 17.76 -14.95
C ASP A 197 -3.37 16.84 -15.32
N PHE A 198 -4.45 17.38 -15.90
CA PHE A 198 -5.68 16.68 -16.20
C PHE A 198 -5.47 15.34 -16.92
N GLU A 199 -4.70 15.33 -18.00
CA GLU A 199 -4.43 14.11 -18.79
C GLU A 199 -3.63 13.08 -17.98
N LYS A 200 -2.70 13.53 -17.14
CA LYS A 200 -1.95 12.67 -16.21
C LYS A 200 -2.88 11.99 -15.22
N TYR A 201 -3.81 12.73 -14.63
CA TYR A 201 -4.79 12.19 -13.69
C TYR A 201 -5.74 11.21 -14.36
N ARG A 202 -6.29 11.59 -15.52
CA ARG A 202 -7.18 10.75 -16.30
C ARG A 202 -6.53 9.40 -16.63
N GLN A 203 -5.30 9.44 -17.16
CA GLN A 203 -4.56 8.23 -17.51
C GLN A 203 -4.18 7.42 -16.27
N GLY A 204 -3.68 8.06 -15.22
CA GLY A 204 -3.28 7.39 -13.99
C GLY A 204 -4.44 6.66 -13.31
N ILE A 205 -5.62 7.27 -13.24
CA ILE A 205 -6.83 6.64 -12.69
C ILE A 205 -7.27 5.46 -13.55
N PHE A 206 -7.25 5.60 -14.88
CA PHE A 206 -7.59 4.51 -15.79
C PHE A 206 -6.64 3.32 -15.63
N ASP A 207 -5.32 3.57 -15.60
CA ASP A 207 -4.30 2.52 -15.45
C ASP A 207 -4.42 1.80 -14.10
N TYR A 208 -4.72 2.54 -13.05
CA TYR A 208 -5.00 1.99 -11.73
C TYR A 208 -6.21 1.06 -11.74
N LEU A 209 -7.34 1.50 -12.29
CA LEU A 209 -8.55 0.67 -12.39
C LEU A 209 -8.29 -0.59 -13.20
N LYS A 210 -7.60 -0.45 -14.33
CA LYS A 210 -7.21 -1.60 -15.15
C LYS A 210 -6.35 -2.58 -14.37
N ALA A 211 -5.36 -2.11 -13.62
CA ALA A 211 -4.49 -2.98 -12.83
C ALA A 211 -5.23 -3.73 -11.71
N VAL A 212 -6.22 -3.08 -11.07
CA VAL A 212 -6.98 -3.66 -9.95
C VAL A 212 -8.10 -4.57 -10.41
N TYR A 213 -8.83 -4.19 -11.46
CA TYR A 213 -10.08 -4.85 -11.87
C TYR A 213 -9.97 -5.73 -13.13
N SER A 214 -8.81 -5.77 -13.84
CA SER A 214 -8.62 -6.74 -14.94
C SER A 214 -8.33 -8.15 -14.45
N ALA A 215 -7.95 -8.33 -13.19
CA ALA A 215 -7.54 -9.62 -12.61
C ALA A 215 -8.66 -10.28 -11.76
N ALA A 216 -9.86 -9.70 -11.77
CA ALA A 216 -11.00 -10.17 -10.97
C ALA A 216 -11.94 -11.07 -11.79
#